data_cf1589c0a37e0e0166258a0a362687c9
#
_entry.id   cf1589c0a37e0e0166258a0a362687c9
#
_cell.length_a   1.000
_cell.length_b   1.000
_cell.length_c   1.000
_cell.angle_alpha   90.00
_cell.angle_beta   90.00
_cell.angle_gamma   90.00
#
_symmetry.space_group_name_H-M   'P 1'
#
loop_
_entity.id
_entity.type
_entity.pdbx_description
1 polymer ?
#
loop_
_entity_poly.entity_id
_entity_poly.type
_entity_poly.pdbx_seq_one_letter_code
_entity_poly.pdbx_strand_id
1 'polypeptide(L)'
;MTHPRVPIPKRGVDYRGKIVLAPMVRSGECPSRLLALKYGADLVWGPETIDKALIGCTRRLNPITNTVDFTRYSNNGVKHGGGTEGQRESVIYRLHPEIEGTKLIYQIGTSDPETAVQAASMIAPDVAGIDVNAGCPKPFSTTGGMGAALLKTPDKLCAILEALVKEVGNKHEIGISVKIRILDTLEDTEKLVRRLVATGITGLTVHCRTTPMRPRERAIRDQLRMIVNVCHEAGIACLMNGDVTSRDEALQLMQEYGTDGAMIATAAEKNSSCFRSEKDGGLAPWQEIAKEYMRFAMEVENRWGNTKFLLAQIIPGKAPAHQAMAKTRGYFEVAQALELGDELIALAKSVDERLEIGVVKKETKAERKAKNKVAQQTAQEKREQKAAAKTMPRTSRSRSPAAKKRKVDIGELNMPLDVSREMGPGTVTGQASTLAV
;
A
#
# COMPACT_ATOMS: atom_id res chain seq x y z
N MET A 1 13.62 -31.15 13.56
CA MET A 1 14.78 -30.71 12.76
C MET A 1 14.71 -29.21 12.67
N THR A 2 15.76 -28.48 13.03
CA THR A 2 15.79 -27.01 12.85
C THR A 2 16.04 -26.73 11.37
N HIS A 3 15.07 -26.10 10.72
CA HIS A 3 15.23 -25.66 9.33
C HIS A 3 16.39 -24.64 9.22
N PRO A 4 17.14 -24.62 8.11
CA PRO A 4 18.15 -23.61 7.87
C PRO A 4 17.48 -22.22 7.92
N ARG A 5 18.20 -21.22 8.44
CA ARG A 5 17.71 -19.84 8.49
C ARG A 5 18.55 -18.96 7.59
N VAL A 6 17.89 -18.16 6.76
CA VAL A 6 18.58 -17.10 6.04
C VAL A 6 19.14 -16.11 7.07
N PRO A 7 20.42 -15.70 6.96
CA PRO A 7 21.02 -14.74 7.87
C PRO A 7 20.22 -13.43 7.88
N ILE A 8 19.99 -12.90 9.08
CA ILE A 8 19.34 -11.60 9.22
C ILE A 8 20.40 -10.53 8.90
N PRO A 9 20.13 -9.62 7.94
CA PRO A 9 21.04 -8.52 7.65
C PRO A 9 21.28 -7.66 8.89
N LYS A 10 22.45 -7.05 9.01
CA LYS A 10 22.91 -6.33 10.22
C LYS A 10 21.96 -5.21 10.67
N ARG A 11 21.35 -4.50 9.73
CA ARG A 11 20.32 -3.47 9.99
C ARG A 11 18.89 -3.98 9.76
N GLY A 12 18.77 -5.24 9.36
CA GLY A 12 17.48 -5.89 9.13
C GLY A 12 16.80 -6.36 10.41
N VAL A 13 15.64 -6.95 10.25
CA VAL A 13 14.81 -7.47 11.34
C VAL A 13 14.54 -8.96 11.17
N ASP A 14 14.45 -9.66 12.29
CA ASP A 14 13.87 -11.01 12.33
C ASP A 14 12.35 -10.89 12.49
N TYR A 15 11.62 -11.39 11.53
CA TYR A 15 10.15 -11.38 11.54
C TYR A 15 9.55 -12.44 12.46
N ARG A 16 10.35 -13.38 12.98
CA ARG A 16 9.89 -14.50 13.82
C ARG A 16 9.45 -14.01 15.19
N GLY A 17 8.31 -14.52 15.66
CA GLY A 17 7.69 -14.13 16.93
C GLY A 17 7.07 -12.70 16.90
N LYS A 18 6.94 -12.08 15.72
CA LYS A 18 6.49 -10.68 15.60
C LYS A 18 5.03 -10.55 15.24
N ILE A 19 4.34 -9.63 15.94
CA ILE A 19 2.99 -9.20 15.63
C ILE A 19 3.07 -7.76 15.15
N VAL A 20 2.67 -7.53 13.89
CA VAL A 20 3.07 -6.35 13.15
C VAL A 20 1.88 -5.58 12.57
N LEU A 21 2.04 -4.25 12.40
CA LEU A 21 1.09 -3.41 11.74
C LEU A 21 1.15 -3.59 10.22
N ALA A 22 0.01 -3.82 9.58
CA ALA A 22 -0.10 -3.94 8.13
C ALA A 22 0.09 -2.60 7.40
N PRO A 23 0.59 -2.62 6.15
CA PRO A 23 0.60 -1.45 5.28
C PRO A 23 -0.83 -1.06 4.89
N MET A 24 -1.20 0.20 5.14
CA MET A 24 -2.54 0.71 4.88
C MET A 24 -2.47 2.13 4.31
N VAL A 25 -2.92 2.30 3.07
CA VAL A 25 -2.94 3.63 2.42
C VAL A 25 -3.88 4.57 3.17
N ARG A 26 -3.43 5.77 3.50
CA ARG A 26 -4.05 6.82 4.31
C ARG A 26 -4.06 6.53 5.82
N SER A 27 -4.25 5.27 6.25
CA SER A 27 -4.29 4.91 7.67
C SER A 27 -2.91 4.56 8.24
N GLY A 28 -1.94 4.16 7.41
CA GLY A 28 -0.60 3.73 7.82
C GLY A 28 0.45 4.87 7.84
N GLU A 29 0.02 6.12 7.93
CA GLU A 29 0.90 7.29 8.05
C GLU A 29 1.71 7.27 9.36
N CYS A 30 2.73 8.10 9.46
CA CYS A 30 3.64 8.14 10.61
C CYS A 30 2.92 8.10 11.98
N PRO A 31 1.92 8.93 12.28
CA PRO A 31 1.30 8.93 13.61
C PRO A 31 0.60 7.62 13.98
N SER A 32 0.02 6.92 13.00
CA SER A 32 -0.62 5.62 13.26
C SER A 32 0.40 4.51 13.53
N ARG A 33 1.58 4.58 12.90
CA ARG A 33 2.68 3.66 13.17
C ARG A 33 3.25 3.89 14.57
N LEU A 34 3.45 5.16 14.96
CA LEU A 34 3.87 5.52 16.32
C LEU A 34 2.87 5.03 17.37
N LEU A 35 1.56 5.20 17.08
CA LEU A 35 0.50 4.70 17.95
C LEU A 35 0.53 3.18 18.09
N ALA A 36 0.71 2.44 16.98
CA ALA A 36 0.80 0.99 17.01
C ALA A 36 2.01 0.52 17.84
N LEU A 37 3.18 1.16 17.68
CA LEU A 37 4.38 0.89 18.47
C LEU A 37 4.17 1.17 19.97
N LYS A 38 3.47 2.26 20.31
CA LYS A 38 3.09 2.58 21.69
C LYS A 38 2.28 1.47 22.34
N TYR A 39 1.39 0.84 21.60
CA TYR A 39 0.55 -0.24 22.11
C TYR A 39 1.14 -1.64 21.89
N GLY A 40 2.39 -1.77 21.50
CA GLY A 40 3.13 -3.03 21.49
C GLY A 40 3.23 -3.73 20.15
N ALA A 41 2.97 -3.08 19.03
CA ALA A 41 3.37 -3.63 17.73
C ALA A 41 4.89 -3.83 17.71
N ASP A 42 5.33 -5.02 17.29
CA ASP A 42 6.75 -5.35 17.25
C ASP A 42 7.47 -4.64 16.08
N LEU A 43 6.79 -4.58 14.92
CA LEU A 43 7.22 -3.89 13.71
C LEU A 43 6.03 -3.18 13.07
N VAL A 44 6.32 -2.18 12.25
CA VAL A 44 5.30 -1.43 11.53
C VAL A 44 5.63 -1.36 10.03
N TRP A 45 4.62 -1.55 9.19
CA TRP A 45 4.72 -1.29 7.75
C TRP A 45 4.21 0.10 7.43
N GLY A 46 4.97 0.84 6.62
CA GLY A 46 4.50 2.07 6.00
C GLY A 46 3.42 1.81 4.94
N PRO A 47 2.62 2.82 4.58
CA PRO A 47 1.66 2.68 3.49
C PRO A 47 2.39 2.41 2.17
N GLU A 48 1.73 1.66 1.25
CA GLU A 48 2.25 1.50 -0.10
C GLU A 48 2.56 2.87 -0.71
N THR A 49 3.82 3.08 -1.06
CA THR A 49 4.28 4.27 -1.78
C THR A 49 4.77 3.85 -3.16
N ILE A 50 4.22 4.46 -4.19
CA ILE A 50 4.62 4.17 -5.58
C ILE A 50 6.05 4.67 -5.80
N ASP A 51 6.89 3.86 -6.45
CA ASP A 51 8.29 4.17 -6.77
C ASP A 51 8.46 5.57 -7.38
N LYS A 52 7.68 5.89 -8.41
CA LYS A 52 7.69 7.20 -9.10
C LYS A 52 7.22 8.36 -8.21
N ALA A 53 6.55 8.09 -7.10
CA ALA A 53 6.18 9.14 -6.15
C ALA A 53 7.38 9.53 -5.29
N LEU A 54 8.24 8.57 -4.93
CA LEU A 54 9.44 8.81 -4.12
C LEU A 54 10.61 9.32 -4.96
N ILE A 55 10.78 8.82 -6.20
CA ILE A 55 11.83 9.26 -7.12
C ILE A 55 11.71 10.76 -7.35
N GLY A 56 12.83 11.49 -7.16
CA GLY A 56 12.89 12.94 -7.26
C GLY A 56 12.47 13.70 -6.01
N CYS A 57 12.17 13.01 -4.90
CA CYS A 57 12.02 13.65 -3.61
C CYS A 57 13.37 14.09 -3.03
N THR A 58 13.33 15.13 -2.22
CA THR A 58 14.45 15.54 -1.37
C THR A 58 14.24 14.98 0.04
N ARG A 59 15.27 14.29 0.57
CA ARG A 59 15.29 13.84 1.97
C ARG A 59 15.69 15.00 2.87
N ARG A 60 14.89 15.29 3.89
CA ARG A 60 15.14 16.38 4.84
C ARG A 60 14.89 15.92 6.28
N LEU A 61 15.74 16.34 7.20
CA LEU A 61 15.43 16.28 8.62
C LEU A 61 14.55 17.48 8.98
N ASN A 62 13.41 17.22 9.59
CA ASN A 62 12.50 18.25 10.07
C ASN A 62 12.73 18.46 11.58
N PRO A 63 13.36 19.59 11.99
CA PRO A 63 13.71 19.83 13.39
C PRO A 63 12.49 20.16 14.28
N ILE A 64 11.33 20.51 13.68
CA ILE A 64 10.10 20.82 14.43
C ILE A 64 9.44 19.53 14.89
N THR A 65 9.43 18.51 14.03
CA THR A 65 8.73 17.24 14.25
C THR A 65 9.68 16.09 14.58
N ASN A 66 11.00 16.30 14.55
CA ASN A 66 12.04 15.27 14.67
C ASN A 66 11.85 14.11 13.69
N THR A 67 11.34 14.40 12.50
CA THR A 67 11.08 13.41 11.45
C THR A 67 12.04 13.55 10.28
N VAL A 68 12.20 12.46 9.53
CA VAL A 68 12.78 12.48 8.20
C VAL A 68 11.63 12.55 7.20
N ASP A 69 11.63 13.62 6.41
CA ASP A 69 10.62 13.90 5.39
C ASP A 69 11.22 13.72 3.99
N PHE A 70 10.53 12.97 3.16
CA PHE A 70 10.78 12.91 1.71
C PHE A 70 9.78 13.82 1.03
N THR A 71 10.28 14.94 0.51
CA THR A 71 9.45 16.02 -0.01
C THR A 71 9.71 16.28 -1.48
N ARG A 72 8.71 16.76 -2.18
CA ARG A 72 8.87 17.30 -3.53
C ARG A 72 7.91 18.45 -3.78
N TYR A 73 8.28 19.33 -4.69
CA TYR A 73 7.38 20.38 -5.16
C TYR A 73 6.30 19.77 -6.05
N SER A 74 5.06 20.02 -5.72
CA SER A 74 3.90 19.53 -6.46
C SER A 74 3.40 20.62 -7.42
N ASN A 75 3.27 20.26 -8.70
CA ASN A 75 2.65 21.12 -9.71
C ASN A 75 1.12 21.21 -9.58
N ASN A 76 0.51 20.54 -8.61
CA ASN A 76 -0.93 20.49 -8.41
C ASN A 76 -1.57 21.80 -7.90
N GLY A 77 -0.80 22.88 -7.74
CA GLY A 77 -1.29 24.22 -7.40
C GLY A 77 -1.31 25.17 -8.58
N VAL A 78 -0.63 24.84 -9.68
CA VAL A 78 -0.51 25.73 -10.86
C VAL A 78 -1.41 25.21 -11.97
N LYS A 79 -2.68 25.50 -11.88
CA LYS A 79 -3.60 25.22 -12.99
C LYS A 79 -3.46 26.19 -14.16
N HIS A 80 -2.77 27.28 -14.04
CA HIS A 80 -2.56 28.25 -15.15
C HIS A 80 -1.28 29.05 -14.96
N GLY A 81 -0.36 28.92 -15.91
CA GLY A 81 0.59 29.95 -16.32
C GLY A 81 1.80 30.15 -15.42
N GLY A 82 2.91 29.60 -15.84
CA GLY A 82 4.24 30.14 -15.78
C GLY A 82 4.66 30.87 -14.49
N GLY A 83 5.42 30.21 -13.66
CA GLY A 83 6.15 30.87 -12.59
C GLY A 83 6.37 29.94 -11.40
N THR A 84 7.57 29.97 -10.89
CA THR A 84 8.00 29.27 -9.67
C THR A 84 7.33 29.79 -8.39
N GLU A 85 6.56 30.85 -8.46
CA GLU A 85 5.76 31.42 -7.37
C GLU A 85 4.45 30.66 -7.20
N GLY A 86 4.38 29.73 -6.22
CA GLY A 86 3.17 29.01 -5.86
C GLY A 86 3.30 27.48 -5.80
N GLN A 87 4.48 26.94 -6.07
CA GLN A 87 4.74 25.50 -5.83
C GLN A 87 4.78 25.24 -4.32
N ARG A 88 3.82 24.47 -3.81
CA ARG A 88 3.88 24.00 -2.43
C ARG A 88 4.70 22.73 -2.36
N GLU A 89 5.62 22.68 -1.42
CA GLU A 89 6.33 21.46 -1.06
C GLU A 89 5.34 20.48 -0.42
N SER A 90 5.34 19.25 -0.90
CA SER A 90 4.46 18.18 -0.42
C SER A 90 5.30 17.07 0.19
N VAL A 91 4.97 16.67 1.41
CA VAL A 91 5.53 15.47 2.04
C VAL A 91 4.92 14.25 1.36
N ILE A 92 5.77 13.44 0.74
CA ILE A 92 5.40 12.18 0.08
C ILE A 92 5.49 11.02 1.06
N TYR A 93 6.56 11.01 1.88
CA TYR A 93 6.74 10.04 2.96
C TYR A 93 7.39 10.71 4.16
N ARG A 94 6.99 10.28 5.35
CA ARG A 94 7.51 10.78 6.63
C ARG A 94 7.75 9.61 7.56
N LEU A 95 8.85 9.62 8.28
CA LEU A 95 9.17 8.67 9.32
C LEU A 95 9.82 9.35 10.53
N HIS A 96 9.66 8.74 11.71
CA HIS A 96 10.31 9.19 12.94
C HIS A 96 11.53 8.31 13.24
N PRO A 97 12.77 8.77 12.96
CA PRO A 97 13.96 7.91 12.96
C PRO A 97 14.24 7.26 14.32
N GLU A 98 14.02 7.97 15.42
CA GLU A 98 14.31 7.48 16.77
C GLU A 98 13.31 6.43 17.26
N ILE A 99 12.02 6.57 16.89
CA ILE A 99 10.95 5.70 17.41
C ILE A 99 10.75 4.49 16.51
N GLU A 100 10.71 4.69 15.19
CA GLU A 100 10.35 3.62 14.25
C GLU A 100 11.48 3.20 13.29
N GLY A 101 12.61 3.91 13.20
CA GLY A 101 13.64 3.68 12.19
C GLY A 101 14.18 2.24 12.16
N THR A 102 14.34 1.59 13.32
CA THR A 102 14.77 0.18 13.44
C THR A 102 13.62 -0.83 13.40
N LYS A 103 12.38 -0.38 13.27
CA LYS A 103 11.16 -1.19 13.29
C LYS A 103 10.27 -0.96 12.09
N LEU A 104 10.63 -0.02 11.22
CA LEU A 104 9.86 0.38 10.07
C LEU A 104 10.25 -0.43 8.84
N ILE A 105 9.25 -1.08 8.24
CA ILE A 105 9.36 -1.70 6.93
C ILE A 105 8.66 -0.79 5.92
N TYR A 106 9.41 -0.28 4.96
CA TYR A 106 8.87 0.54 3.89
C TYR A 106 8.25 -0.33 2.79
N GLN A 107 6.98 -0.11 2.47
CA GLN A 107 6.34 -0.85 1.40
C GLN A 107 6.33 -0.06 0.09
N ILE A 108 6.90 -0.67 -0.96
CA ILE A 108 6.97 -0.09 -2.30
C ILE A 108 5.93 -0.71 -3.24
N GLY A 109 5.24 0.13 -3.99
CA GLY A 109 4.46 -0.23 -5.18
C GLY A 109 5.29 0.04 -6.42
N THR A 110 5.61 -1.00 -7.16
CA THR A 110 6.46 -0.92 -8.36
C THR A 110 6.06 -1.98 -9.39
N SER A 111 6.39 -1.75 -10.64
CA SER A 111 6.23 -2.73 -11.73
C SER A 111 7.49 -2.86 -12.59
N ASP A 112 8.60 -2.28 -12.12
CA ASP A 112 9.85 -2.24 -12.87
C ASP A 112 11.06 -2.35 -11.92
N PRO A 113 12.05 -3.22 -12.18
CA PRO A 113 13.20 -3.42 -11.31
C PRO A 113 14.09 -2.18 -11.13
N GLU A 114 14.28 -1.37 -12.17
CA GLU A 114 15.17 -0.20 -12.13
C GLU A 114 14.58 0.90 -11.27
N THR A 115 13.30 1.23 -11.47
CA THR A 115 12.59 2.23 -10.65
C THR A 115 12.41 1.75 -9.22
N ALA A 116 12.24 0.43 -9.00
CA ALA A 116 12.21 -0.16 -7.67
C ALA A 116 13.52 0.09 -6.91
N VAL A 117 14.65 -0.22 -7.53
CA VAL A 117 16.00 -0.03 -6.95
C VAL A 117 16.25 1.46 -6.69
N GLN A 118 15.93 2.32 -7.66
CA GLN A 118 16.14 3.77 -7.51
C GLN A 118 15.34 4.33 -6.31
N ALA A 119 14.06 4.01 -6.22
CA ALA A 119 13.22 4.48 -5.12
C ALA A 119 13.64 3.90 -3.77
N ALA A 120 13.85 2.58 -3.71
CA ALA A 120 14.23 1.89 -2.49
C ALA A 120 15.58 2.37 -1.95
N SER A 121 16.58 2.64 -2.81
CA SER A 121 17.90 3.16 -2.40
C SER A 121 17.81 4.53 -1.72
N MET A 122 16.80 5.34 -2.04
CA MET A 122 16.62 6.66 -1.41
C MET A 122 16.22 6.54 0.06
N ILE A 123 15.41 5.54 0.42
CA ILE A 123 14.84 5.40 1.76
C ILE A 123 15.54 4.31 2.60
N ALA A 124 16.27 3.40 1.97
CA ALA A 124 16.96 2.30 2.66
C ALA A 124 17.85 2.73 3.84
N PRO A 125 18.53 3.90 3.84
CA PRO A 125 19.28 4.37 5.00
C PRO A 125 18.44 4.59 6.26
N ASP A 126 17.13 4.83 6.14
CA ASP A 126 16.24 5.27 7.21
C ASP A 126 15.28 4.17 7.73
N VAL A 127 15.31 2.97 7.14
CA VAL A 127 14.35 1.90 7.44
C VAL A 127 15.04 0.58 7.75
N ALA A 128 14.32 -0.35 8.39
CA ALA A 128 14.81 -1.67 8.75
C ALA A 128 14.58 -2.74 7.66
N GLY A 129 13.81 -2.43 6.65
CA GLY A 129 13.54 -3.33 5.52
C GLY A 129 12.69 -2.69 4.44
N ILE A 130 12.69 -3.33 3.27
CA ILE A 130 11.84 -2.97 2.12
C ILE A 130 10.89 -4.13 1.84
N ASP A 131 9.63 -3.85 1.64
CA ASP A 131 8.59 -4.82 1.28
C ASP A 131 7.97 -4.48 -0.07
N VAL A 132 7.84 -5.47 -0.96
CA VAL A 132 7.19 -5.28 -2.26
C VAL A 132 5.70 -5.60 -2.13
N ASN A 133 4.85 -4.66 -2.52
CA ASN A 133 3.42 -4.92 -2.60
C ASN A 133 3.09 -5.74 -3.85
N ALA A 134 2.71 -7.01 -3.64
CA ALA A 134 2.16 -7.88 -4.68
C ALA A 134 0.74 -8.40 -4.34
N GLY A 135 0.00 -7.66 -3.49
CA GLY A 135 -1.32 -8.10 -3.03
C GLY A 135 -2.44 -7.07 -3.14
N CYS A 136 -2.17 -5.80 -3.42
CA CYS A 136 -3.19 -4.76 -3.50
C CYS A 136 -4.05 -4.91 -4.76
N PRO A 137 -5.39 -5.10 -4.65
CA PRO A 137 -6.26 -5.25 -5.82
C PRO A 137 -6.84 -3.91 -6.31
N LYS A 138 -6.48 -2.80 -5.68
CA LYS A 138 -7.07 -1.48 -6.00
C LYS A 138 -6.55 -0.93 -7.33
N PRO A 139 -7.38 -0.23 -8.13
CA PRO A 139 -6.98 0.28 -9.45
C PRO A 139 -5.73 1.15 -9.45
N PHE A 140 -5.52 1.98 -8.43
CA PHE A 140 -4.34 2.85 -8.36
C PHE A 140 -3.01 2.06 -8.35
N SER A 141 -3.02 0.82 -7.86
CA SER A 141 -1.87 -0.08 -7.86
C SER A 141 -1.88 -0.95 -9.13
N THR A 142 -2.99 -1.63 -9.43
CA THR A 142 -3.05 -2.63 -10.52
C THR A 142 -3.00 -2.03 -11.93
N THR A 143 -3.53 -0.82 -12.15
CA THR A 143 -3.48 -0.16 -13.47
C THR A 143 -2.05 0.10 -13.94
N GLY A 144 -1.12 0.33 -13.00
CA GLY A 144 0.32 0.48 -13.29
C GLY A 144 1.09 -0.85 -13.39
N GLY A 145 0.41 -2.00 -13.33
CA GLY A 145 1.06 -3.32 -13.32
C GLY A 145 1.67 -3.70 -11.98
N MET A 146 1.34 -2.98 -10.91
CA MET A 146 1.80 -3.17 -9.53
C MET A 146 0.78 -3.98 -8.71
N GLY A 147 1.07 -4.21 -7.44
CA GLY A 147 0.17 -4.87 -6.50
C GLY A 147 -0.23 -6.27 -6.99
N ALA A 148 -1.51 -6.62 -6.91
CA ALA A 148 -2.01 -7.93 -7.31
C ALA A 148 -1.84 -8.25 -8.80
N ALA A 149 -1.54 -7.26 -9.66
CA ALA A 149 -1.21 -7.51 -11.05
C ALA A 149 0.10 -8.30 -11.21
N LEU A 150 1.04 -8.15 -10.29
CA LEU A 150 2.32 -8.88 -10.27
C LEU A 150 2.13 -10.38 -10.06
N LEU A 151 1.06 -10.82 -9.41
CA LEU A 151 0.75 -12.25 -9.23
C LEU A 151 0.51 -12.97 -10.57
N LYS A 152 0.12 -12.22 -11.61
CA LYS A 152 -0.07 -12.73 -12.98
C LYS A 152 1.20 -12.68 -13.83
N THR A 153 2.25 -12.05 -13.33
CA THR A 153 3.55 -11.90 -13.99
C THR A 153 4.69 -12.27 -13.02
N PRO A 154 4.75 -13.54 -12.57
CA PRO A 154 5.71 -13.95 -11.56
C PRO A 154 7.18 -13.75 -11.96
N ASP A 155 7.52 -13.84 -13.27
CA ASP A 155 8.88 -13.53 -13.76
C ASP A 155 9.28 -12.10 -13.44
N LYS A 156 8.38 -11.15 -13.66
CA LYS A 156 8.59 -9.74 -13.34
C LYS A 156 8.74 -9.52 -11.84
N LEU A 157 7.88 -10.17 -11.03
CA LEU A 157 7.95 -10.05 -9.57
C LEU A 157 9.29 -10.59 -9.04
N CYS A 158 9.74 -11.75 -9.53
CA CYS A 158 11.05 -12.31 -9.16
C CYS A 158 12.18 -11.35 -9.56
N ALA A 159 12.17 -10.82 -10.78
CA ALA A 159 13.20 -9.87 -11.23
C ALA A 159 13.25 -8.60 -10.35
N ILE A 160 12.11 -8.07 -9.91
CA ILE A 160 12.05 -6.94 -8.97
C ILE A 160 12.70 -7.32 -7.63
N LEU A 161 12.34 -8.48 -7.07
CA LEU A 161 12.87 -8.94 -5.78
C LEU A 161 14.36 -9.19 -5.84
N GLU A 162 14.86 -9.89 -6.87
CA GLU A 162 16.28 -10.16 -7.08
C GLU A 162 17.09 -8.86 -7.22
N ALA A 163 16.59 -7.88 -8.00
CA ALA A 163 17.22 -6.58 -8.13
C ALA A 163 17.29 -5.84 -6.79
N LEU A 164 16.18 -5.82 -6.01
CA LEU A 164 16.14 -5.20 -4.70
C LEU A 164 17.08 -5.89 -3.70
N VAL A 165 17.11 -7.23 -3.67
CA VAL A 165 18.03 -7.98 -2.80
C VAL A 165 19.47 -7.64 -3.12
N LYS A 166 19.85 -7.70 -4.40
CA LYS A 166 21.22 -7.47 -4.83
C LYS A 166 21.67 -6.02 -4.66
N GLU A 167 20.87 -5.06 -5.14
CA GLU A 167 21.29 -3.67 -5.27
C GLU A 167 20.90 -2.80 -4.06
N VAL A 168 19.95 -3.22 -3.23
CA VAL A 168 19.51 -2.47 -2.06
C VAL A 168 19.74 -3.24 -0.77
N GLY A 169 19.20 -4.45 -0.66
CA GLY A 169 19.30 -5.28 0.55
C GLY A 169 20.74 -5.50 0.98
N ASN A 170 21.58 -5.98 0.07
CA ASN A 170 22.99 -6.26 0.34
C ASN A 170 23.81 -4.99 0.61
N LYS A 171 23.53 -3.88 -0.11
CA LYS A 171 24.28 -2.62 0.05
C LYS A 171 23.96 -1.89 1.35
N HIS A 172 22.69 -1.95 1.79
CA HIS A 172 22.24 -1.25 2.98
C HIS A 172 22.10 -2.15 4.20
N GLU A 173 22.43 -3.42 4.08
CA GLU A 173 22.37 -4.44 5.14
C GLU A 173 20.96 -4.56 5.75
N ILE A 174 19.91 -4.47 4.92
CA ILE A 174 18.50 -4.62 5.30
C ILE A 174 17.82 -5.77 4.58
N GLY A 175 16.73 -6.29 5.15
CA GLY A 175 15.94 -7.36 4.53
C GLY A 175 15.02 -6.84 3.41
N ILE A 176 14.84 -7.70 2.41
CA ILE A 176 13.80 -7.52 1.39
C ILE A 176 12.71 -8.54 1.65
N SER A 177 11.46 -8.11 1.66
CA SER A 177 10.28 -8.97 1.82
C SER A 177 9.25 -8.72 0.73
N VAL A 178 8.26 -9.59 0.65
CA VAL A 178 7.14 -9.44 -0.28
C VAL A 178 5.83 -9.75 0.40
N LYS A 179 4.79 -8.96 0.12
CA LYS A 179 3.44 -9.22 0.60
C LYS A 179 2.53 -9.61 -0.56
N ILE A 180 2.01 -10.84 -0.51
CA ILE A 180 1.18 -11.45 -1.55
C ILE A 180 -0.25 -11.72 -1.07
N ARG A 181 -1.12 -12.15 -1.98
CA ARG A 181 -2.37 -12.87 -1.73
C ARG A 181 -2.23 -14.32 -2.18
N ILE A 182 -3.05 -15.20 -1.61
CA ILE A 182 -3.19 -16.57 -2.13
C ILE A 182 -3.80 -16.53 -3.53
N LEU A 183 -3.48 -17.54 -4.35
CA LEU A 183 -4.12 -17.79 -5.64
C LEU A 183 -5.31 -18.74 -5.48
N ASP A 184 -6.02 -18.94 -6.58
CA ASP A 184 -7.28 -19.71 -6.55
C ASP A 184 -7.04 -21.20 -6.25
N THR A 185 -5.86 -21.75 -6.63
CA THR A 185 -5.49 -23.12 -6.33
C THR A 185 -4.28 -23.20 -5.41
N LEU A 186 -4.16 -24.31 -4.68
CA LEU A 186 -3.03 -24.59 -3.82
C LEU A 186 -1.75 -24.76 -4.64
N GLU A 187 -1.83 -25.45 -5.77
CA GLU A 187 -0.71 -25.72 -6.66
C GLU A 187 -0.12 -24.47 -7.28
N ASP A 188 -0.97 -23.52 -7.70
CA ASP A 188 -0.50 -22.24 -8.27
C ASP A 188 0.14 -21.38 -7.19
N THR A 189 -0.44 -21.37 -5.98
CA THR A 189 0.14 -20.66 -4.84
C THR A 189 1.49 -21.26 -4.47
N GLU A 190 1.62 -22.58 -4.42
CA GLU A 190 2.89 -23.25 -4.10
C GLU A 190 3.95 -22.91 -5.15
N LYS A 191 3.63 -23.04 -6.44
CA LYS A 191 4.56 -22.70 -7.54
C LYS A 191 5.04 -21.25 -7.42
N LEU A 192 4.13 -20.32 -7.12
CA LEU A 192 4.49 -18.91 -6.91
C LEU A 192 5.43 -18.76 -5.72
N VAL A 193 5.06 -19.29 -4.54
CA VAL A 193 5.84 -19.13 -3.30
C VAL A 193 7.23 -19.72 -3.45
N ARG A 194 7.38 -20.92 -4.05
CA ARG A 194 8.69 -21.54 -4.31
C ARG A 194 9.60 -20.65 -5.17
N ARG A 195 9.04 -19.94 -6.14
CA ARG A 195 9.79 -18.98 -6.94
C ARG A 195 10.21 -17.75 -6.13
N LEU A 196 9.30 -17.22 -5.33
CA LEU A 196 9.57 -16.02 -4.52
C LEU A 196 10.65 -16.27 -3.46
N VAL A 197 10.61 -17.41 -2.77
CA VAL A 197 11.62 -17.73 -1.74
C VAL A 197 13.02 -17.95 -2.33
N ALA A 198 13.12 -18.29 -3.61
CA ALA A 198 14.39 -18.45 -4.31
C ALA A 198 15.07 -17.12 -4.70
N THR A 199 14.38 -15.97 -4.58
CA THR A 199 14.93 -14.65 -4.96
C THR A 199 15.88 -14.04 -3.92
N GLY A 200 16.06 -14.67 -2.76
CA GLY A 200 16.92 -14.17 -1.68
C GLY A 200 16.21 -13.23 -0.70
N ILE A 201 14.89 -13.17 -0.71
CA ILE A 201 14.10 -12.42 0.30
C ILE A 201 14.29 -12.99 1.70
N THR A 202 14.06 -12.17 2.73
CA THR A 202 14.17 -12.57 4.15
C THR A 202 12.82 -12.87 4.80
N GLY A 203 11.72 -12.50 4.16
CA GLY A 203 10.37 -12.71 4.68
C GLY A 203 9.30 -12.66 3.59
N LEU A 204 8.21 -13.39 3.83
CA LEU A 204 7.03 -13.40 3.00
C LEU A 204 5.79 -13.20 3.85
N THR A 205 4.95 -12.23 3.52
CA THR A 205 3.65 -12.04 4.15
C THR A 205 2.54 -12.51 3.22
N VAL A 206 1.68 -13.40 3.68
CA VAL A 206 0.55 -13.90 2.90
C VAL A 206 -0.78 -13.37 3.44
N HIS A 207 -1.51 -12.63 2.61
CA HIS A 207 -2.90 -12.30 2.88
C HIS A 207 -3.77 -13.49 2.44
N CYS A 208 -4.43 -14.12 3.41
CA CYS A 208 -5.25 -15.32 3.23
C CYS A 208 -6.60 -15.02 2.53
N ARG A 209 -6.55 -14.31 1.42
CA ARG A 209 -7.66 -14.03 0.49
C ARG A 209 -7.14 -13.99 -0.93
N THR A 210 -7.95 -14.44 -1.89
CA THR A 210 -7.66 -14.28 -3.32
C THR A 210 -7.89 -12.83 -3.77
N THR A 211 -7.42 -12.46 -4.96
CA THR A 211 -7.48 -11.07 -5.44
C THR A 211 -8.89 -10.47 -5.48
N PRO A 212 -9.95 -11.18 -5.93
CA PRO A 212 -11.29 -10.62 -5.99
C PRO A 212 -11.96 -10.44 -4.62
N MET A 213 -11.51 -11.18 -3.60
CA MET A 213 -12.14 -11.15 -2.28
C MET A 213 -12.02 -9.80 -1.59
N ARG A 214 -13.08 -9.42 -0.86
CA ARG A 214 -13.17 -8.17 -0.09
C ARG A 214 -12.99 -8.45 1.41
N PRO A 215 -12.66 -7.42 2.24
CA PRO A 215 -12.44 -7.60 3.67
C PRO A 215 -13.62 -8.21 4.45
N ARG A 216 -14.85 -8.11 3.94
CA ARG A 216 -16.06 -8.71 4.53
C ARG A 216 -16.15 -10.24 4.35
N GLU A 217 -15.43 -10.79 3.38
CA GLU A 217 -15.37 -12.22 3.14
C GLU A 217 -14.28 -12.80 4.04
N ARG A 218 -14.54 -13.96 4.64
CA ARG A 218 -13.59 -14.58 5.58
C ARG A 218 -12.27 -14.95 4.91
N ALA A 219 -11.18 -14.84 5.66
CA ALA A 219 -9.88 -15.32 5.22
C ALA A 219 -9.87 -16.85 5.05
N ILE A 220 -9.25 -17.33 3.97
CA ILE A 220 -9.10 -18.75 3.63
C ILE A 220 -7.69 -19.18 4.05
N ARG A 221 -7.58 -20.02 5.08
CA ARG A 221 -6.30 -20.43 5.66
C ARG A 221 -5.85 -21.84 5.24
N ASP A 222 -6.62 -22.52 4.38
CA ASP A 222 -6.36 -23.91 3.99
C ASP A 222 -4.99 -24.09 3.30
N GLN A 223 -4.53 -23.07 2.58
CA GLN A 223 -3.22 -23.08 1.92
C GLN A 223 -2.05 -22.66 2.82
N LEU A 224 -2.34 -22.15 4.02
CA LEU A 224 -1.33 -21.46 4.84
C LEU A 224 -0.22 -22.42 5.32
N ARG A 225 -0.56 -23.64 5.75
CA ARG A 225 0.45 -24.62 6.19
C ARG A 225 1.43 -25.01 5.08
N MET A 226 0.95 -25.17 3.85
CA MET A 226 1.81 -25.43 2.68
C MET A 226 2.77 -24.25 2.46
N ILE A 227 2.27 -23.02 2.50
CA ILE A 227 3.10 -21.81 2.31
C ILE A 227 4.17 -21.72 3.39
N VAL A 228 3.81 -21.96 4.66
CA VAL A 228 4.75 -21.98 5.78
C VAL A 228 5.86 -23.01 5.56
N ASN A 229 5.49 -24.25 5.15
CA ASN A 229 6.47 -25.30 4.89
C ASN A 229 7.47 -24.88 3.80
N VAL A 230 7.01 -24.31 2.68
CA VAL A 230 7.88 -23.84 1.60
C VAL A 230 8.81 -22.72 2.10
N CYS A 231 8.30 -21.78 2.90
CA CYS A 231 9.13 -20.72 3.48
C CYS A 231 10.20 -21.29 4.44
N HIS A 232 9.81 -22.25 5.30
CA HIS A 232 10.72 -22.89 6.25
C HIS A 232 11.79 -23.75 5.56
N GLU A 233 11.45 -24.48 4.48
CA GLU A 233 12.41 -25.20 3.64
C GLU A 233 13.50 -24.24 3.10
N ALA A 234 13.10 -23.03 2.72
CA ALA A 234 13.99 -21.98 2.23
C ALA A 234 14.66 -21.16 3.36
N GLY A 235 14.30 -21.39 4.62
CA GLY A 235 14.87 -20.68 5.77
C GLY A 235 14.38 -19.27 5.99
N ILE A 236 13.31 -18.81 5.30
CA ILE A 236 12.73 -17.48 5.45
C ILE A 236 11.53 -17.46 6.41
N ALA A 237 11.21 -16.29 6.95
CA ALA A 237 10.06 -16.11 7.82
C ALA A 237 8.77 -15.96 7.01
N CYS A 238 7.68 -16.62 7.48
CA CYS A 238 6.35 -16.52 6.92
C CYS A 238 5.39 -15.82 7.89
N LEU A 239 4.82 -14.69 7.47
CA LEU A 239 3.82 -13.94 8.24
C LEU A 239 2.43 -14.14 7.64
N MET A 240 1.45 -14.41 8.51
CA MET A 240 0.05 -14.45 8.09
C MET A 240 -0.64 -13.10 8.21
N ASN A 241 -1.59 -12.83 7.31
CA ASN A 241 -2.48 -11.68 7.36
C ASN A 241 -3.88 -12.07 6.90
N GLY A 242 -4.89 -11.44 7.45
CA GLY A 242 -6.30 -11.70 7.17
C GLY A 242 -7.05 -12.21 8.40
N ASP A 243 -8.03 -11.41 8.84
CA ASP A 243 -8.88 -11.68 10.02
C ASP A 243 -8.08 -12.03 11.28
N VAL A 244 -7.06 -11.23 11.58
CA VAL A 244 -6.32 -11.22 12.82
C VAL A 244 -6.71 -9.96 13.56
N THR A 245 -7.30 -10.09 14.76
CA THR A 245 -7.98 -8.99 15.45
C THR A 245 -7.28 -8.51 16.71
N SER A 246 -6.44 -9.35 17.34
CA SER A 246 -5.71 -8.99 18.55
C SER A 246 -4.36 -9.71 18.61
N ARG A 247 -3.52 -9.28 19.56
CA ARG A 247 -2.24 -9.95 19.84
C ARG A 247 -2.43 -11.39 20.27
N ASP A 248 -3.37 -11.64 21.18
CA ASP A 248 -3.58 -12.98 21.73
C ASP A 248 -4.13 -13.95 20.67
N GLU A 249 -5.08 -13.48 19.83
CA GLU A 249 -5.53 -14.27 18.67
C GLU A 249 -4.39 -14.51 17.68
N ALA A 250 -3.55 -13.51 17.44
CA ALA A 250 -2.39 -13.66 16.56
C ALA A 250 -1.46 -14.79 17.04
N LEU A 251 -1.16 -14.84 18.34
CA LEU A 251 -0.32 -15.89 18.93
C LEU A 251 -0.96 -17.28 18.80
N GLN A 252 -2.27 -17.40 19.01
CA GLN A 252 -3.00 -18.65 18.83
C GLN A 252 -2.95 -19.13 17.37
N LEU A 253 -3.23 -18.23 16.43
CA LEU A 253 -3.19 -18.56 15.00
C LEU A 253 -1.76 -18.89 14.52
N MET A 254 -0.75 -18.20 15.03
CA MET A 254 0.65 -18.54 14.73
C MET A 254 0.97 -19.98 15.18
N GLN A 255 0.54 -20.37 16.37
CA GLN A 255 0.72 -21.74 16.87
C GLN A 255 -0.08 -22.75 16.03
N GLU A 256 -1.33 -22.43 15.69
CA GLU A 256 -2.21 -23.32 14.92
C GLU A 256 -1.65 -23.59 13.51
N TYR A 257 -1.19 -22.56 12.80
CA TYR A 257 -0.74 -22.69 11.41
C TYR A 257 0.77 -22.83 11.25
N GLY A 258 1.54 -22.63 12.31
CA GLY A 258 3.01 -22.72 12.30
C GLY A 258 3.68 -21.49 11.66
N THR A 259 2.97 -20.35 11.55
CA THR A 259 3.55 -19.13 10.98
C THR A 259 4.54 -18.48 11.93
N ASP A 260 5.55 -17.80 11.38
CA ASP A 260 6.58 -17.11 12.16
C ASP A 260 6.10 -15.81 12.76
N GLY A 261 5.10 -15.18 12.16
CA GLY A 261 4.52 -13.93 12.63
C GLY A 261 3.09 -13.71 12.13
N ALA A 262 2.46 -12.66 12.64
CA ALA A 262 1.12 -12.27 12.24
C ALA A 262 0.99 -10.76 12.02
N MET A 263 0.21 -10.36 11.02
CA MET A 263 0.02 -8.99 10.60
C MET A 263 -1.43 -8.55 10.79
N ILE A 264 -1.65 -7.51 11.61
CA ILE A 264 -2.96 -6.95 11.93
C ILE A 264 -3.22 -5.72 11.05
N ALA A 265 -4.37 -5.65 10.43
CA ALA A 265 -4.79 -4.52 9.57
C ALA A 265 -6.03 -3.81 10.13
N THR A 266 -7.23 -4.27 9.78
CA THR A 266 -8.50 -3.59 10.06
C THR A 266 -8.76 -3.39 11.56
N ALA A 267 -8.34 -4.31 12.41
CA ALA A 267 -8.46 -4.17 13.86
C ALA A 267 -7.57 -3.02 14.36
N ALA A 268 -6.32 -2.94 13.89
CA ALA A 268 -5.40 -1.87 14.24
C ALA A 268 -5.85 -0.49 13.72
N GLU A 269 -6.49 -0.43 12.54
CA GLU A 269 -7.08 0.79 12.01
C GLU A 269 -8.19 1.34 12.90
N LYS A 270 -8.97 0.46 13.51
CA LYS A 270 -10.06 0.83 14.43
C LYS A 270 -9.57 1.10 15.84
N ASN A 271 -8.62 0.32 16.31
CA ASN A 271 -8.10 0.41 17.67
C ASN A 271 -6.69 -0.20 17.76
N SER A 272 -5.68 0.64 17.75
CA SER A 272 -4.28 0.20 17.78
C SER A 272 -3.88 -0.50 19.10
N SER A 273 -4.66 -0.42 20.17
CA SER A 273 -4.38 -1.22 21.37
C SER A 273 -4.63 -2.72 21.20
N CYS A 274 -5.09 -3.16 20.02
CA CYS A 274 -5.14 -4.58 19.64
C CYS A 274 -3.77 -5.27 19.66
N PHE A 275 -2.67 -4.51 19.64
CA PHE A 275 -1.30 -5.02 19.82
C PHE A 275 -0.94 -5.29 21.28
N ARG A 276 -1.72 -4.80 22.24
CA ARG A 276 -1.56 -5.04 23.67
C ARG A 276 -2.26 -6.36 24.04
N SER A 277 -1.59 -7.22 24.84
CA SER A 277 -2.20 -8.45 25.32
C SER A 277 -3.31 -8.17 26.35
N GLU A 278 -4.22 -9.11 26.54
CA GLU A 278 -5.23 -9.02 27.59
C GLU A 278 -4.59 -8.88 28.99
N LYS A 279 -3.43 -9.53 29.21
CA LYS A 279 -2.66 -9.42 30.45
C LYS A 279 -2.11 -8.02 30.72
N ASP A 280 -1.84 -7.27 29.66
CA ASP A 280 -1.31 -5.92 29.72
C ASP A 280 -2.42 -4.86 29.65
N GLY A 281 -3.71 -5.25 29.77
CA GLY A 281 -4.88 -4.38 29.80
C GLY A 281 -5.78 -4.43 28.57
N GLY A 282 -5.47 -5.27 27.56
CA GLY A 282 -6.33 -5.52 26.40
C GLY A 282 -6.70 -4.26 25.60
N LEU A 283 -7.92 -4.25 25.07
CA LEU A 283 -8.40 -3.12 24.25
C LEU A 283 -8.73 -1.89 25.10
N ALA A 284 -8.13 -0.76 24.78
CA ALA A 284 -8.45 0.54 25.37
C ALA A 284 -9.76 1.12 24.78
N PRO A 285 -10.45 2.01 25.50
CA PRO A 285 -11.57 2.77 24.97
C PRO A 285 -11.14 3.60 23.75
N TRP A 286 -12.03 3.75 22.76
CA TRP A 286 -11.73 4.53 21.55
C TRP A 286 -11.34 5.99 21.86
N GLN A 287 -11.85 6.56 22.96
CA GLN A 287 -11.52 7.92 23.41
C GLN A 287 -10.02 8.06 23.71
N GLU A 288 -9.45 7.07 24.40
CA GLU A 288 -8.02 7.01 24.69
C GLU A 288 -7.22 6.93 23.38
N ILE A 289 -7.63 6.03 22.48
CA ILE A 289 -6.98 5.83 21.18
C ILE A 289 -7.06 7.10 20.33
N ALA A 290 -8.20 7.76 20.26
CA ALA A 290 -8.37 9.00 19.52
C ALA A 290 -7.52 10.13 20.09
N LYS A 291 -7.43 10.27 21.43
CA LYS A 291 -6.59 11.25 22.10
C LYS A 291 -5.11 11.03 21.79
N GLU A 292 -4.61 9.80 21.93
CA GLU A 292 -3.20 9.49 21.67
C GLU A 292 -2.86 9.61 20.18
N TYR A 293 -3.77 9.17 19.29
CA TYR A 293 -3.60 9.39 17.87
C TYR A 293 -3.52 10.86 17.50
N MET A 294 -4.39 11.70 18.08
CA MET A 294 -4.37 13.14 17.87
C MET A 294 -3.07 13.75 18.34
N ARG A 295 -2.53 13.33 19.50
CA ARG A 295 -1.23 13.77 19.98
C ARG A 295 -0.14 13.51 18.95
N PHE A 296 0.04 12.25 18.53
CA PHE A 296 1.05 11.90 17.52
C PHE A 296 0.81 12.61 16.18
N ALA A 297 -0.45 12.75 15.74
CA ALA A 297 -0.75 13.42 14.50
C ALA A 297 -0.35 14.91 14.50
N MET A 298 -0.49 15.57 15.64
CA MET A 298 -0.08 16.96 15.84
C MET A 298 1.43 17.10 16.00
N GLU A 299 2.07 16.23 16.78
CA GLU A 299 3.52 16.21 17.00
C GLU A 299 4.29 16.03 15.68
N VAL A 300 3.80 15.19 14.80
CA VAL A 300 4.44 14.98 13.48
C VAL A 300 3.80 15.83 12.37
N GLU A 301 2.96 16.81 12.69
CA GLU A 301 2.29 17.67 11.70
C GLU A 301 1.69 16.86 10.52
N ASN A 302 0.90 15.85 10.85
CA ASN A 302 0.32 14.99 9.85
C ASN A 302 -0.67 15.74 8.96
N ARG A 303 -0.84 15.28 7.73
CA ARG A 303 -1.82 15.89 6.81
C ARG A 303 -3.23 15.75 7.37
N TRP A 304 -3.91 16.88 7.62
CA TRP A 304 -5.25 16.91 8.22
C TRP A 304 -6.25 15.94 7.58
N GLY A 305 -6.28 15.87 6.25
CA GLY A 305 -7.19 14.96 5.54
C GLY A 305 -6.97 13.47 5.86
N ASN A 306 -5.74 13.05 6.15
CA ASN A 306 -5.43 11.69 6.56
C ASN A 306 -5.72 11.47 8.05
N THR A 307 -5.45 12.48 8.88
CA THR A 307 -5.82 12.45 10.31
C THR A 307 -7.32 12.30 10.48
N LYS A 308 -8.11 13.14 9.79
CA LYS A 308 -9.58 13.05 9.81
C LYS A 308 -10.10 11.71 9.31
N PHE A 309 -9.46 11.15 8.28
CA PHE A 309 -9.83 9.84 7.76
C PHE A 309 -9.67 8.73 8.81
N LEU A 310 -8.52 8.70 9.52
CA LEU A 310 -8.29 7.66 10.51
C LEU A 310 -9.14 7.86 11.77
N LEU A 311 -9.37 9.10 12.21
CA LEU A 311 -10.33 9.39 13.29
C LEU A 311 -11.74 8.85 12.99
N ALA A 312 -12.17 8.90 11.72
CA ALA A 312 -13.44 8.33 11.30
C ALA A 312 -13.46 6.78 11.34
N GLN A 313 -12.31 6.12 11.38
CA GLN A 313 -12.23 4.67 11.61
C GLN A 313 -12.17 4.33 13.12
N ILE A 314 -11.47 5.16 13.91
CA ILE A 314 -11.30 4.98 15.36
C ILE A 314 -12.62 5.26 16.09
N ILE A 315 -13.28 6.37 15.78
CA ILE A 315 -14.50 6.79 16.48
C ILE A 315 -15.70 5.99 15.96
N PRO A 316 -16.44 5.27 16.82
CA PRO A 316 -17.58 4.50 16.36
C PRO A 316 -18.62 5.37 15.64
N GLY A 317 -19.09 4.94 14.46
CA GLY A 317 -19.95 5.75 13.59
C GLY A 317 -21.30 6.16 14.21
N LYS A 318 -21.75 5.44 15.25
CA LYS A 318 -22.97 5.79 16.02
C LYS A 318 -22.71 6.76 17.19
N ALA A 319 -21.44 7.02 17.53
CA ALA A 319 -21.11 7.95 18.62
C ALA A 319 -21.42 9.39 18.20
N PRO A 320 -21.99 10.24 19.09
CA PRO A 320 -22.18 11.68 18.81
C PRO A 320 -20.88 12.38 18.41
N ALA A 321 -19.76 11.96 19.02
CA ALA A 321 -18.43 12.45 18.71
C ALA A 321 -18.02 12.24 17.23
N HIS A 322 -18.50 11.17 16.58
CA HIS A 322 -18.23 10.94 15.16
C HIS A 322 -18.87 12.02 14.28
N GLN A 323 -20.12 12.41 14.58
CA GLN A 323 -20.81 13.46 13.85
C GLN A 323 -20.19 14.85 14.11
N ALA A 324 -19.76 15.10 15.35
CA ALA A 324 -19.06 16.33 15.70
C ALA A 324 -17.73 16.42 14.93
N MET A 325 -16.89 15.40 15.00
CA MET A 325 -15.62 15.30 14.27
C MET A 325 -15.80 15.44 12.75
N ALA A 326 -16.85 14.85 12.17
CA ALA A 326 -17.10 14.92 10.72
C ALA A 326 -17.29 16.36 10.21
N LYS A 327 -17.74 17.28 11.03
CA LYS A 327 -17.98 18.69 10.69
C LYS A 327 -16.71 19.55 10.81
N THR A 328 -15.67 19.08 11.51
CA THR A 328 -14.45 19.85 11.79
C THR A 328 -13.59 20.06 10.55
N ARG A 329 -12.84 21.15 10.53
CA ARG A 329 -11.98 21.57 9.39
C ARG A 329 -10.50 21.62 9.72
N GLY A 330 -10.13 21.43 10.97
CA GLY A 330 -8.76 21.48 11.46
C GLY A 330 -8.59 20.76 12.79
N TYR A 331 -7.35 20.74 13.25
CA TYR A 331 -6.94 20.12 14.50
C TYR A 331 -7.59 20.79 15.72
N PHE A 332 -7.66 22.13 15.73
CA PHE A 332 -8.26 22.88 16.83
C PHE A 332 -9.73 22.56 17.03
N GLU A 333 -10.52 22.57 15.94
CA GLU A 333 -11.94 22.27 16.02
C GLU A 333 -12.20 20.83 16.50
N VAL A 334 -11.41 19.85 16.05
CA VAL A 334 -11.59 18.46 16.49
C VAL A 334 -11.11 18.24 17.92
N ALA A 335 -10.04 18.91 18.35
CA ALA A 335 -9.56 18.82 19.74
C ALA A 335 -10.61 19.34 20.72
N GLN A 336 -11.31 20.42 20.37
CA GLN A 336 -12.45 20.92 21.14
C GLN A 336 -13.65 19.95 21.10
N ALA A 337 -14.00 19.46 19.89
CA ALA A 337 -15.17 18.55 19.72
C ALA A 337 -15.00 17.21 20.42
N LEU A 338 -13.78 16.77 20.66
CA LEU A 338 -13.43 15.53 21.38
C LEU A 338 -12.99 15.78 22.83
N GLU A 339 -13.04 17.04 23.32
CA GLU A 339 -12.69 17.42 24.69
C GLU A 339 -11.31 16.91 25.14
N LEU A 340 -10.29 17.09 24.28
CA LEU A 340 -8.97 16.47 24.48
C LEU A 340 -8.13 17.10 25.62
N GLY A 341 -8.62 18.16 26.25
CA GLY A 341 -7.95 18.91 27.31
C GLY A 341 -7.10 20.08 26.79
N ASP A 342 -6.82 21.04 27.67
CA ASP A 342 -6.26 22.35 27.32
C ASP A 342 -4.89 22.27 26.61
N GLU A 343 -4.04 21.34 27.05
CA GLU A 343 -2.71 21.12 26.46
C GLU A 343 -2.82 20.73 24.96
N LEU A 344 -3.65 19.74 24.64
CA LEU A 344 -3.80 19.29 23.25
C LEU A 344 -4.60 20.29 22.41
N ILE A 345 -5.52 21.06 23.02
CA ILE A 345 -6.23 22.14 22.36
C ILE A 345 -5.25 23.27 21.98
N ALA A 346 -4.35 23.63 22.89
CA ALA A 346 -3.30 24.63 22.61
C ALA A 346 -2.33 24.15 21.51
N LEU A 347 -1.88 22.90 21.58
CA LEU A 347 -1.05 22.29 20.53
C LEU A 347 -1.78 22.29 19.18
N ALA A 348 -3.04 21.91 19.15
CA ALA A 348 -3.85 21.87 17.94
C ALA A 348 -3.97 23.24 17.26
N LYS A 349 -4.15 24.29 18.05
CA LYS A 349 -4.18 25.66 17.54
C LYS A 349 -2.87 26.05 16.89
N SER A 350 -1.76 25.77 17.56
CA SER A 350 -0.40 26.03 17.04
C SER A 350 -0.10 25.26 15.74
N VAL A 351 -0.56 24.01 15.65
CA VAL A 351 -0.39 23.19 14.43
C VAL A 351 -1.24 23.73 13.28
N ASP A 352 -2.49 24.10 13.52
CA ASP A 352 -3.34 24.68 12.49
C ASP A 352 -2.75 26.01 11.95
N GLU A 353 -2.17 26.84 12.84
CA GLU A 353 -1.48 28.08 12.45
C GLU A 353 -0.26 27.79 11.55
N ARG A 354 0.61 26.83 11.94
CA ARG A 354 1.79 26.46 11.13
C ARG A 354 1.45 25.83 9.80
N LEU A 355 0.43 25.00 9.75
CA LEU A 355 -0.02 24.31 8.54
C LEU A 355 -1.01 25.12 7.71
N GLU A 356 -1.34 26.35 8.12
CA GLU A 356 -2.36 27.22 7.50
C GLU A 356 -3.72 26.51 7.32
N ILE A 357 -4.09 25.62 8.26
CA ILE A 357 -5.36 24.88 8.22
C ILE A 357 -6.48 25.82 8.70
N GLY A 358 -7.60 25.83 8.00
CA GLY A 358 -8.77 26.65 8.38
C GLY A 358 -8.63 28.13 8.03
N VAL A 359 -7.48 28.59 7.54
CA VAL A 359 -7.33 29.93 7.00
C VAL A 359 -8.09 30.00 5.67
N VAL A 360 -9.35 30.37 5.75
CA VAL A 360 -10.10 30.81 4.57
C VAL A 360 -9.44 32.13 4.15
N LYS A 361 -8.51 32.08 3.18
CA LYS A 361 -8.14 33.30 2.45
C LYS A 361 -9.45 33.84 1.91
N LYS A 362 -10.02 34.85 2.57
CA LYS A 362 -11.16 35.59 2.02
C LYS A 362 -10.65 36.19 0.72
N GLU A 363 -10.92 35.53 -0.40
CA GLU A 363 -10.69 36.14 -1.70
C GLU A 363 -11.40 37.49 -1.69
N THR A 364 -10.63 38.52 -1.87
CA THR A 364 -11.21 39.87 -2.00
C THR A 364 -12.15 39.89 -3.21
N LYS A 365 -13.18 40.73 -3.16
CA LYS A 365 -14.12 40.86 -4.28
C LYS A 365 -13.39 41.17 -5.60
N ALA A 366 -12.21 41.81 -5.51
CA ALA A 366 -11.33 42.14 -6.63
C ALA A 366 -10.63 40.87 -7.21
N GLU A 367 -10.07 40.00 -6.36
CA GLU A 367 -9.43 38.74 -6.77
C GLU A 367 -10.42 37.77 -7.41
N ARG A 368 -11.64 37.67 -6.85
CA ARG A 368 -12.71 36.85 -7.41
C ARG A 368 -13.16 37.36 -8.78
N LYS A 369 -13.21 38.69 -8.94
CA LYS A 369 -13.54 39.36 -10.23
C LYS A 369 -12.43 39.14 -11.27
N ALA A 370 -11.16 39.20 -10.85
CA ALA A 370 -10.01 38.93 -11.70
C ALA A 370 -9.95 37.48 -12.17
N LYS A 371 -10.14 36.49 -11.23
CA LYS A 371 -10.22 35.07 -11.57
C LYS A 371 -11.35 34.77 -12.57
N ASN A 372 -12.52 35.31 -12.33
CA ASN A 372 -13.66 35.14 -13.27
C ASN A 372 -13.38 35.71 -14.65
N LYS A 373 -12.69 36.86 -14.74
CA LYS A 373 -12.31 37.50 -16.01
C LYS A 373 -11.30 36.61 -16.77
N VAL A 374 -10.29 36.10 -16.10
CA VAL A 374 -9.29 35.17 -16.68
C VAL A 374 -9.96 33.87 -17.14
N ALA A 375 -10.85 33.30 -16.33
CA ALA A 375 -11.58 32.08 -16.70
C ALA A 375 -12.47 32.28 -17.94
N GLN A 376 -13.10 33.42 -18.06
CA GLN A 376 -13.90 33.78 -19.24
C GLN A 376 -13.03 33.96 -20.49
N GLN A 377 -11.89 34.63 -20.39
CA GLN A 377 -10.94 34.80 -21.49
C GLN A 377 -10.40 33.44 -21.97
N THR A 378 -9.97 32.58 -21.06
CA THR A 378 -9.47 31.21 -21.40
C THR A 378 -10.56 30.34 -22.04
N ALA A 379 -11.80 30.48 -21.61
CA ALA A 379 -12.94 29.77 -22.22
C ALA A 379 -13.24 30.27 -23.64
N GLN A 380 -13.08 31.57 -23.85
CA GLN A 380 -13.28 32.21 -25.16
C GLN A 380 -12.17 31.83 -26.15
N GLU A 381 -10.90 31.87 -25.73
CA GLU A 381 -9.76 31.43 -26.53
C GLU A 381 -9.86 29.96 -26.96
N LYS A 382 -10.30 29.07 -26.03
CA LYS A 382 -10.55 27.65 -26.36
C LYS A 382 -11.73 27.47 -27.36
N ARG A 383 -12.74 28.35 -27.33
CA ARG A 383 -13.83 28.30 -28.30
C ARG A 383 -13.35 28.79 -29.68
N GLU A 384 -12.53 29.82 -29.72
CA GLU A 384 -11.96 30.38 -30.96
C GLU A 384 -10.96 29.40 -31.61
N GLN A 385 -10.09 28.75 -30.80
CA GLN A 385 -9.20 27.68 -31.28
C GLN A 385 -9.97 26.47 -31.84
N LYS A 386 -11.07 26.07 -31.17
CA LYS A 386 -11.94 25.00 -31.69
C LYS A 386 -12.69 25.40 -32.95
N ALA A 387 -13.07 26.67 -33.09
CA ALA A 387 -13.72 27.20 -34.30
C ALA A 387 -12.71 27.27 -35.47
N ALA A 388 -11.49 27.79 -35.23
CA ALA A 388 -10.42 27.85 -36.22
C ALA A 388 -9.98 26.44 -36.69
N ALA A 389 -9.93 25.46 -35.80
CA ALA A 389 -9.62 24.07 -36.16
C ALA A 389 -10.73 23.40 -37.01
N LYS A 390 -11.98 23.90 -36.95
CA LYS A 390 -13.10 23.43 -37.80
C LYS A 390 -13.16 24.08 -39.17
N THR A 391 -12.54 25.26 -39.34
CA THR A 391 -12.58 26.06 -40.61
C THR A 391 -11.33 25.83 -41.47
N MET A 392 -10.32 25.07 -41.00
CA MET A 392 -9.19 24.71 -41.87
C MET A 392 -9.62 23.72 -42.96
N PRO A 393 -9.35 24.04 -44.26
CA PRO A 393 -9.62 23.11 -45.36
C PRO A 393 -8.80 21.84 -45.18
N ARG A 394 -9.44 20.73 -45.41
CA ARG A 394 -8.81 19.38 -45.42
C ARG A 394 -7.90 19.23 -46.64
N THR A 395 -6.79 19.98 -46.70
CA THR A 395 -5.78 19.81 -47.72
C THR A 395 -4.60 19.02 -47.19
N SER A 396 -4.34 17.91 -47.87
CA SER A 396 -3.13 17.10 -47.84
C SER A 396 -2.81 16.41 -46.50
N ARG A 397 -3.55 15.35 -46.20
CA ARG A 397 -2.90 14.17 -45.59
C ARG A 397 -2.01 13.56 -46.67
N SER A 398 -0.72 13.86 -46.65
CA SER A 398 0.28 13.11 -47.39
C SER A 398 0.16 11.63 -46.94
N ARG A 399 -0.26 10.77 -47.87
CA ARG A 399 -0.18 9.33 -47.71
C ARG A 399 1.29 8.98 -47.67
N SER A 400 1.82 8.60 -46.50
CA SER A 400 3.04 7.84 -46.44
C SER A 400 2.86 6.52 -47.22
N PRO A 401 3.82 6.12 -48.07
CA PRO A 401 3.67 4.91 -48.86
C PRO A 401 3.62 3.69 -47.95
N ALA A 402 2.56 2.94 -48.07
CA ALA A 402 2.41 1.63 -47.44
C ALA A 402 3.58 0.73 -47.86
N ALA A 403 4.36 0.28 -46.91
CA ALA A 403 5.35 -0.76 -47.11
C ALA A 403 4.62 -2.02 -47.61
N LYS A 404 4.85 -2.36 -48.88
CA LYS A 404 4.40 -3.63 -49.49
C LYS A 404 5.03 -4.79 -48.70
N LYS A 405 4.20 -5.52 -47.96
CA LYS A 405 4.53 -6.86 -47.49
C LYS A 405 4.64 -7.75 -48.74
N ARG A 406 5.87 -8.16 -49.06
CA ARG A 406 6.12 -9.24 -50.02
C ARG A 406 5.51 -10.52 -49.40
N LYS A 407 4.48 -11.07 -50.08
CA LYS A 407 4.08 -12.45 -49.95
C LYS A 407 5.22 -13.31 -50.48
N VAL A 408 5.76 -14.15 -49.63
CA VAL A 408 6.56 -15.30 -50.08
C VAL A 408 5.56 -16.41 -50.33
N ASP A 409 5.43 -16.77 -51.57
CA ASP A 409 4.72 -17.97 -52.08
C ASP A 409 5.53 -19.18 -51.61
N ILE A 410 4.93 -20.04 -50.80
CA ILE A 410 5.42 -21.42 -50.61
C ILE A 410 4.36 -22.31 -51.20
N GLY A 411 4.76 -22.93 -52.31
CA GLY A 411 3.95 -23.77 -53.14
C GLY A 411 3.35 -25.00 -52.43
N GLU A 412 2.29 -25.36 -53.00
CA GLU A 412 1.51 -26.58 -52.75
C GLU A 412 2.37 -27.85 -52.70
N LEU A 413 2.13 -28.68 -51.70
CA LEU A 413 2.31 -30.13 -51.82
C LEU A 413 1.04 -30.79 -51.28
N ASN A 414 0.30 -31.24 -52.28
CA ASN A 414 -0.86 -32.09 -52.16
C ASN A 414 -0.48 -33.48 -51.62
N MET A 415 -1.32 -34.07 -50.85
CA MET A 415 -2.17 -35.23 -51.05
C MET A 415 -2.39 -36.06 -49.76
N PRO A 416 -3.45 -36.86 -49.72
CA PRO A 416 -4.30 -37.03 -48.54
C PRO A 416 -4.18 -38.44 -47.96
N LEU A 417 -4.72 -38.65 -46.78
CA LEU A 417 -5.24 -39.95 -46.35
C LEU A 417 -6.39 -39.80 -45.36
N ASP A 418 -7.51 -40.11 -45.90
CA ASP A 418 -8.79 -40.53 -45.37
C ASP A 418 -8.65 -41.73 -44.42
N VAL A 419 -9.36 -41.74 -43.30
CA VAL A 419 -10.10 -42.89 -42.78
C VAL A 419 -11.17 -42.42 -41.80
N SER A 420 -12.37 -42.47 -42.26
CA SER A 420 -13.64 -42.49 -41.55
C SER A 420 -13.83 -43.76 -40.73
N ARG A 421 -14.83 -43.67 -39.81
CA ARG A 421 -15.57 -44.71 -39.06
C ARG A 421 -15.08 -44.94 -37.63
N GLU A 422 -15.94 -45.11 -36.64
CA GLU A 422 -17.36 -45.41 -36.59
C GLU A 422 -17.95 -45.02 -35.22
N MET A 423 -19.22 -44.78 -35.25
CA MET A 423 -20.13 -44.54 -34.12
C MET A 423 -20.43 -45.81 -33.31
N GLY A 424 -20.84 -45.65 -32.06
CA GLY A 424 -21.72 -46.60 -31.42
C GLY A 424 -21.90 -46.39 -29.92
N PRO A 425 -23.13 -46.28 -29.44
CA PRO A 425 -23.42 -45.94 -28.06
C PRO A 425 -23.68 -47.16 -27.18
N GLY A 426 -23.44 -47.05 -25.90
CA GLY A 426 -23.76 -48.06 -24.91
C GLY A 426 -24.30 -47.45 -23.61
N THR A 427 -25.55 -47.56 -23.47
CA THR A 427 -26.47 -47.23 -22.38
C THR A 427 -26.27 -48.08 -21.10
N VAL A 428 -26.49 -47.45 -19.93
CA VAL A 428 -27.46 -47.76 -18.85
C VAL A 428 -27.05 -48.65 -17.67
N THR A 429 -27.53 -48.21 -16.53
CA THR A 429 -27.81 -48.78 -15.19
C THR A 429 -26.65 -48.73 -14.19
N GLY A 430 -26.72 -48.06 -13.05
CA GLY A 430 -27.85 -47.93 -12.11
C GLY A 430 -27.60 -48.84 -10.90
N GLN A 431 -27.26 -48.25 -9.80
CA GLN A 431 -27.86 -48.62 -8.49
C GLN A 431 -27.25 -47.83 -7.33
N ALA A 432 -28.15 -47.24 -6.58
CA ALA A 432 -27.94 -46.65 -5.29
C ALA A 432 -27.66 -47.73 -4.22
N SER A 433 -26.83 -47.39 -3.22
CA SER A 433 -26.91 -48.05 -1.92
C SER A 433 -26.48 -47.08 -0.82
N THR A 434 -27.45 -46.69 -0.02
CA THR A 434 -27.40 -46.09 1.33
C THR A 434 -26.74 -47.02 2.34
N LEU A 435 -26.07 -46.41 3.35
CA LEU A 435 -26.05 -46.68 4.79
C LEU A 435 -24.82 -45.99 5.39
N ALA A 436 -24.96 -44.94 6.17
CA ALA A 436 -25.17 -44.81 7.61
C ALA A 436 -24.11 -45.57 8.49
N VAL A 437 -23.20 -44.88 9.07
CA VAL A 437 -22.98 -44.60 10.54
C VAL A 437 -22.04 -43.43 10.64
#